data_7a158593e59ce58440d69e794dc7b137
#
_entry.id   7a158593e59ce58440d69e794dc7b137
#
_cell.length_a   1.000
_cell.length_b   1.000
_cell.length_c   1.000
_cell.angle_alpha   90.00
_cell.angle_beta   90.00
_cell.angle_gamma   90.00
#
_symmetry.space_group_name_H-M   'P 1'
#
loop_
_entity.id
_entity.type
_entity.pdbx_description
1 polymer ?
#
loop_
_entity_poly.entity_id
_entity_poly.type
_entity_poly.pdbx_seq_one_letter_code
_entity_poly.pdbx_strand_id
1 'polypeptide(L)'
;KVDKLLVDSVLRIDAESTEKLTNEAQKITGLDNPNSITQLKSWVESQIDEELPGLTKDDISDLLSRDNLPLKVKRVLEIRQQLGKTSVSKYAAMENAMCKDDRVRGLLQFYGANRTGRWAGRLVQVQNLPRNYINTLDDARDLAKHGNFEGLKLLYGNVPDILSQLVRTAFITSKDKFIISDFSAIEARVIAWLAGEEWVNEVFATHGKIYEATASQMFNVPIDKIKKGNPEYSLRQRGKVATLALGYQGGESALIAMGADRMGLTSEELTDIKVRWREANKNIVRLWYAVGDAVIQAMNGNGTQFVQSLEIRREWDMMYGLDFISVKLPSGRKLYYPKPFLKQN
;
A
#
# COMPACT_ATOMS: atom_id res chain seq x y z
N LYS A 1 2.26 9.68 -22.95
CA LYS A 1 1.99 11.13 -22.88
C LYS A 1 1.07 11.46 -21.75
N VAL A 2 1.03 12.72 -21.37
CA VAL A 2 0.08 13.27 -20.39
C VAL A 2 -0.96 14.12 -21.14
N ASP A 3 -2.21 14.04 -20.74
CA ASP A 3 -3.28 14.92 -21.22
C ASP A 3 -3.13 16.28 -20.54
N LYS A 4 -2.40 17.18 -21.19
CA LYS A 4 -2.09 18.51 -20.65
C LYS A 4 -3.34 19.31 -20.30
N LEU A 5 -4.38 19.25 -21.16
CA LEU A 5 -5.64 19.96 -20.91
C LEU A 5 -6.32 19.49 -19.62
N LEU A 6 -6.32 18.17 -19.39
CA LEU A 6 -6.86 17.61 -18.14
C LEU A 6 -6.04 18.07 -16.93
N VAL A 7 -4.69 18.00 -17.01
CA VAL A 7 -3.81 18.41 -15.90
C VAL A 7 -4.02 19.88 -15.54
N ASP A 8 -3.94 20.78 -16.52
CA ASP A 8 -4.10 22.23 -16.32
C ASP A 8 -5.49 22.57 -15.74
N SER A 9 -6.53 21.88 -16.20
CA SER A 9 -7.90 22.09 -15.74
C SER A 9 -8.11 21.58 -14.31
N VAL A 10 -7.58 20.38 -14.00
CA VAL A 10 -7.66 19.81 -12.65
C VAL A 10 -6.93 20.67 -11.62
N LEU A 11 -5.76 21.21 -11.96
CA LEU A 11 -5.04 22.12 -11.05
C LEU A 11 -5.83 23.38 -10.74
N ARG A 12 -6.57 23.93 -11.72
CA ARG A 12 -7.47 25.09 -11.49
C ARG A 12 -8.66 24.71 -10.61
N ILE A 13 -9.31 23.56 -10.89
CA ILE A 13 -10.44 23.08 -10.10
C ILE A 13 -10.00 22.81 -8.65
N ASP A 14 -8.82 22.23 -8.44
CA ASP A 14 -8.28 21.95 -7.11
C ASP A 14 -8.00 23.24 -6.33
N ALA A 15 -7.43 24.23 -6.97
CA ALA A 15 -7.20 25.55 -6.36
C ALA A 15 -8.52 26.22 -5.94
N GLU A 16 -9.52 26.21 -6.81
CA GLU A 16 -10.88 26.72 -6.53
C GLU A 16 -11.55 25.95 -5.37
N SER A 17 -11.46 24.63 -5.39
CA SER A 17 -12.00 23.77 -4.33
C SER A 17 -11.31 24.03 -2.99
N THR A 18 -9.98 24.12 -2.99
CA THR A 18 -9.18 24.40 -1.79
C THR A 18 -9.53 25.76 -1.19
N GLU A 19 -9.66 26.79 -2.00
CA GLU A 19 -10.05 28.12 -1.54
C GLU A 19 -11.46 28.11 -0.91
N LYS A 20 -12.45 27.51 -1.59
CA LYS A 20 -13.83 27.41 -1.07
C LYS A 20 -13.89 26.64 0.25
N LEU A 21 -13.21 25.51 0.34
CA LEU A 21 -13.18 24.68 1.56
C LEU A 21 -12.44 25.36 2.71
N THR A 22 -11.33 26.03 2.43
CA THR A 22 -10.57 26.78 3.44
C THR A 22 -11.39 27.95 3.99
N ASN A 23 -12.05 28.72 3.12
CA ASN A 23 -12.92 29.82 3.52
C ASN A 23 -14.12 29.34 4.35
N GLU A 24 -14.70 28.18 4.01
CA GLU A 24 -15.77 27.57 4.80
C GLU A 24 -15.26 27.16 6.19
N ALA A 25 -14.11 26.48 6.26
CA ALA A 25 -13.51 26.10 7.54
C ALA A 25 -13.17 27.30 8.42
N GLN A 26 -12.62 28.39 7.85
CA GLN A 26 -12.36 29.64 8.56
C GLN A 26 -13.65 30.25 9.14
N LYS A 27 -14.72 30.29 8.36
CA LYS A 27 -16.02 30.80 8.83
C LYS A 27 -16.61 30.00 9.99
N ILE A 28 -16.43 28.68 9.98
CA ILE A 28 -16.95 27.79 11.03
C ILE A 28 -16.11 27.87 12.29
N THR A 29 -14.77 27.88 12.14
CA THR A 29 -13.82 27.76 13.26
C THR A 29 -13.41 29.09 13.85
N GLY A 30 -13.44 30.19 13.05
CA GLY A 30 -12.85 31.48 13.42
C GLY A 30 -11.29 31.46 13.41
N LEU A 31 -10.66 30.42 12.93
CA LEU A 31 -9.19 30.28 12.89
C LEU A 31 -8.63 30.99 11.66
N ASP A 32 -7.50 31.66 11.81
CA ASP A 32 -6.78 32.26 10.69
C ASP A 32 -6.25 31.18 9.73
N ASN A 33 -5.78 30.07 10.27
CA ASN A 33 -5.29 28.94 9.50
C ASN A 33 -5.90 27.61 9.96
N PRO A 34 -7.08 27.23 9.44
CA PRO A 34 -7.72 25.95 9.77
C PRO A 34 -6.96 24.74 9.25
N ASN A 35 -5.93 24.92 8.42
CA ASN A 35 -5.04 23.85 7.96
C ASN A 35 -3.92 23.53 8.97
N SER A 36 -3.67 24.39 9.96
CA SER A 36 -2.74 24.11 11.05
C SER A 36 -3.29 23.00 11.94
N ILE A 37 -2.57 21.85 12.00
CA ILE A 37 -2.98 20.70 12.83
C ILE A 37 -3.12 21.11 14.30
N THR A 38 -2.19 21.93 14.81
CA THR A 38 -2.21 22.36 16.22
C THR A 38 -3.43 23.23 16.51
N GLN A 39 -3.71 24.26 15.69
CA GLN A 39 -4.85 25.14 15.89
C GLN A 39 -6.17 24.40 15.75
N LEU A 40 -6.27 23.53 14.72
CA LEU A 40 -7.48 22.76 14.47
C LEU A 40 -7.73 21.75 15.59
N LYS A 41 -6.69 21.07 16.08
CA LYS A 41 -6.80 20.14 17.22
C LYS A 41 -7.38 20.85 18.44
N SER A 42 -6.77 21.97 18.87
CA SER A 42 -7.24 22.73 20.02
C SER A 42 -8.68 23.24 19.85
N TRP A 43 -9.06 23.64 18.62
CA TRP A 43 -10.44 24.04 18.34
C TRP A 43 -11.40 22.85 18.46
N VAL A 44 -11.07 21.66 17.91
CA VAL A 44 -11.92 20.47 18.03
C VAL A 44 -12.07 20.08 19.49
N GLU A 45 -10.99 19.98 20.26
CA GLU A 45 -10.99 19.66 21.69
C GLU A 45 -11.90 20.61 22.48
N SER A 46 -11.88 21.90 22.17
CA SER A 46 -12.75 22.90 22.80
C SER A 46 -14.24 22.72 22.47
N GLN A 47 -14.57 22.06 21.38
CA GLN A 47 -15.96 21.84 20.95
C GLN A 47 -16.55 20.53 21.47
N ILE A 48 -15.71 19.54 21.78
CA ILE A 48 -16.15 18.19 22.27
C ILE A 48 -15.82 17.96 23.74
N ASP A 49 -15.10 18.89 24.40
CA ASP A 49 -14.65 18.79 25.79
C ASP A 49 -13.85 17.50 26.07
N GLU A 50 -13.01 17.11 25.12
CA GLU A 50 -12.20 15.86 25.16
C GLU A 50 -10.80 16.15 24.62
N GLU A 51 -9.76 15.66 25.30
CA GLU A 51 -8.38 15.73 24.80
C GLU A 51 -8.14 14.64 23.75
N LEU A 52 -7.59 15.02 22.60
CA LEU A 52 -7.33 14.12 21.46
C LEU A 52 -5.85 13.72 21.42
N PRO A 53 -5.53 12.48 21.08
CA PRO A 53 -4.14 12.04 20.87
C PRO A 53 -3.50 12.74 19.66
N GLY A 54 -4.29 13.03 18.62
CA GLY A 54 -3.85 13.67 17.40
C GLY A 54 -5.01 13.99 16.45
N LEU A 55 -4.66 14.46 15.25
CA LEU A 55 -5.57 14.61 14.10
C LEU A 55 -4.93 13.98 12.86
N THR A 56 -4.47 12.74 12.99
CA THR A 56 -4.04 11.92 11.85
C THR A 56 -5.27 11.54 11.01
N LYS A 57 -5.02 10.95 9.86
CA LYS A 57 -6.12 10.49 8.99
C LYS A 57 -7.01 9.45 9.68
N ASP A 58 -6.41 8.57 10.50
CA ASP A 58 -7.15 7.53 11.23
C ASP A 58 -7.92 8.16 12.40
N ASP A 59 -7.32 9.08 13.18
CA ASP A 59 -8.02 9.82 14.24
C ASP A 59 -9.25 10.56 13.70
N ILE A 60 -9.13 11.23 12.54
CA ILE A 60 -10.25 11.92 11.89
C ILE A 60 -11.34 10.93 11.47
N SER A 61 -10.96 9.76 10.94
CA SER A 61 -11.92 8.73 10.54
C SER A 61 -12.68 8.19 11.74
N ASP A 62 -12.00 7.96 12.87
CA ASP A 62 -12.58 7.47 14.10
C ASP A 62 -13.54 8.49 14.72
N LEU A 63 -13.13 9.77 14.73
CA LEU A 63 -14.00 10.87 15.18
C LEU A 63 -15.28 10.96 14.33
N LEU A 64 -15.15 10.92 13.00
CA LEU A 64 -16.29 11.01 12.08
C LEU A 64 -17.25 9.81 12.19
N SER A 65 -16.81 8.68 12.76
CA SER A 65 -17.66 7.51 13.01
C SER A 65 -18.54 7.63 14.25
N ARG A 66 -18.33 8.64 15.11
CA ARG A 66 -19.08 8.86 16.34
C ARG A 66 -20.46 9.48 16.05
N ASP A 67 -21.51 8.90 16.60
CA ASP A 67 -22.90 9.37 16.39
C ASP A 67 -23.20 10.73 17.05
N ASN A 68 -22.49 11.08 18.13
CA ASN A 68 -22.74 12.26 18.96
C ASN A 68 -21.84 13.47 18.64
N LEU A 69 -21.14 13.46 17.48
CA LEU A 69 -20.26 14.55 17.11
C LEU A 69 -21.05 15.82 16.74
N PRO A 70 -20.71 17.02 17.29
CA PRO A 70 -21.36 18.25 16.91
C PRO A 70 -21.26 18.51 15.40
N LEU A 71 -22.36 18.95 14.77
CA LEU A 71 -22.42 19.12 13.30
C LEU A 71 -21.31 20.03 12.74
N LYS A 72 -20.93 21.09 13.45
CA LYS A 72 -19.82 21.96 13.03
C LYS A 72 -18.46 21.26 13.07
N VAL A 73 -18.23 20.44 14.11
CA VAL A 73 -17.00 19.64 14.22
C VAL A 73 -16.96 18.62 13.09
N LYS A 74 -18.05 17.89 12.89
CA LYS A 74 -18.18 16.93 11.80
C LYS A 74 -17.84 17.58 10.45
N ARG A 75 -18.47 18.74 10.16
CA ARG A 75 -18.22 19.46 8.88
C ARG A 75 -16.76 19.90 8.71
N VAL A 76 -16.15 20.41 9.75
CA VAL A 76 -14.73 20.85 9.70
C VAL A 76 -13.78 19.66 9.53
N LEU A 77 -14.04 18.52 10.17
CA LEU A 77 -13.26 17.31 9.99
C LEU A 77 -13.42 16.73 8.58
N GLU A 78 -14.63 16.78 8.00
CA GLU A 78 -14.87 16.40 6.59
C GLU A 78 -14.06 17.31 5.64
N ILE A 79 -14.07 18.63 5.87
CA ILE A 79 -13.26 19.57 5.10
C ILE A 79 -11.76 19.25 5.23
N ARG A 80 -11.29 18.99 6.45
CA ARG A 80 -9.89 18.61 6.70
C ARG A 80 -9.50 17.33 5.97
N GLN A 81 -10.40 16.33 5.94
CA GLN A 81 -10.20 15.09 5.20
C GLN A 81 -10.11 15.35 3.69
N GLN A 82 -10.93 16.25 3.14
CA GLN A 82 -10.91 16.62 1.73
C GLN A 82 -9.62 17.36 1.37
N LEU A 83 -9.24 18.38 2.14
CA LEU A 83 -8.00 19.15 1.96
C LEU A 83 -6.73 18.31 2.16
N GLY A 84 -6.83 17.22 2.94
CA GLY A 84 -5.75 16.26 3.15
C GLY A 84 -5.49 15.29 1.99
N LYS A 85 -6.23 15.39 0.88
CA LYS A 85 -6.06 14.54 -0.30
C LYS A 85 -4.80 14.90 -1.09
N THR A 86 -3.67 14.32 -0.72
CA THR A 86 -2.37 14.58 -1.37
C THR A 86 -2.26 14.05 -2.80
N SER A 87 -3.22 13.25 -3.26
CA SER A 87 -3.19 12.63 -4.58
C SER A 87 -3.24 13.65 -5.73
N VAL A 88 -3.85 14.80 -5.52
CA VAL A 88 -3.92 15.88 -6.51
C VAL A 88 -2.52 16.49 -6.78
N SER A 89 -1.60 16.44 -5.80
CA SER A 89 -0.19 16.82 -6.02
C SER A 89 0.50 16.07 -7.16
N LYS A 90 -0.06 14.92 -7.58
CA LYS A 90 0.44 14.18 -8.75
C LYS A 90 0.26 14.93 -10.06
N TYR A 91 -0.78 15.75 -10.18
CA TYR A 91 -0.97 16.60 -11.36
C TYR A 91 0.09 17.71 -11.44
N ALA A 92 0.40 18.36 -10.31
CA ALA A 92 1.51 19.30 -10.25
C ALA A 92 2.86 18.62 -10.57
N ALA A 93 3.07 17.39 -10.08
CA ALA A 93 4.25 16.60 -10.42
C ALA A 93 4.30 16.24 -11.91
N MET A 94 3.15 15.99 -12.56
CA MET A 94 3.08 15.77 -14.01
C MET A 94 3.42 17.04 -14.77
N GLU A 95 2.83 18.17 -14.40
CA GLU A 95 3.08 19.49 -15.01
C GLU A 95 4.57 19.83 -14.93
N ASN A 96 5.18 19.75 -13.76
CA ASN A 96 6.59 20.08 -13.53
C ASN A 96 7.57 19.14 -14.27
N ALA A 97 7.17 17.88 -14.49
CA ALA A 97 8.00 16.87 -15.14
C ALA A 97 7.71 16.74 -16.65
N MET A 98 6.75 17.48 -17.18
CA MET A 98 6.30 17.37 -18.56
C MET A 98 7.34 18.00 -19.51
N CYS A 99 7.76 17.22 -20.51
CA CYS A 99 8.62 17.70 -21.59
C CYS A 99 7.79 18.41 -22.67
N LYS A 100 8.47 19.08 -23.62
CA LYS A 100 7.83 19.83 -24.73
C LYS A 100 6.91 18.97 -25.62
N ASP A 101 7.05 17.65 -25.59
CA ASP A 101 6.24 16.70 -26.37
C ASP A 101 5.13 16.02 -25.52
N ASP A 102 4.74 16.62 -24.41
CA ASP A 102 3.76 16.17 -23.42
C ASP A 102 4.11 14.80 -22.79
N ARG A 103 5.36 14.40 -22.82
CA ARG A 103 5.82 13.17 -22.16
C ARG A 103 6.50 13.48 -20.84
N VAL A 104 6.31 12.60 -19.88
CA VAL A 104 7.08 12.56 -18.63
C VAL A 104 8.11 11.44 -18.75
N ARG A 105 9.36 11.78 -18.44
CA ARG A 105 10.51 10.87 -18.50
C ARG A 105 11.19 10.77 -17.14
N GLY A 106 12.06 9.76 -16.95
CA GLY A 106 12.77 9.58 -15.67
C GLY A 106 11.88 9.13 -14.50
N LEU A 107 10.74 8.50 -14.80
CA LEU A 107 9.75 8.08 -13.79
C LEU A 107 10.19 6.89 -12.94
N LEU A 108 11.21 6.15 -13.39
CA LEU A 108 11.67 4.93 -12.74
C LEU A 108 13.19 4.96 -12.58
N GLN A 109 13.65 4.55 -11.41
CA GLN A 109 15.07 4.36 -11.11
C GLN A 109 15.36 2.87 -10.95
N PHE A 110 16.28 2.36 -11.76
CA PHE A 110 16.78 1.00 -11.61
C PHE A 110 17.46 0.85 -10.25
N TYR A 111 17.19 -0.26 -9.55
CA TYR A 111 17.72 -0.54 -8.21
C TYR A 111 17.48 0.58 -7.19
N GLY A 112 16.42 1.36 -7.35
CA GLY A 112 16.16 2.53 -6.52
C GLY A 112 15.71 2.23 -5.09
N ALA A 113 15.24 1.00 -4.84
CA ALA A 113 14.94 0.48 -3.51
C ALA A 113 16.14 -0.34 -3.00
N ASN A 114 17.06 0.32 -2.32
CA ASN A 114 18.39 -0.21 -1.96
C ASN A 114 18.37 -1.58 -1.27
N ARG A 115 17.40 -1.82 -0.38
CA ARG A 115 17.31 -3.10 0.36
C ARG A 115 16.87 -4.28 -0.49
N THR A 116 15.97 -4.05 -1.44
CA THR A 116 15.32 -5.12 -2.21
C THR A 116 15.80 -5.16 -3.67
N GLY A 117 16.43 -4.10 -4.16
CA GLY A 117 16.82 -3.94 -5.54
C GLY A 117 15.64 -3.77 -6.51
N ARG A 118 14.44 -3.44 -5.99
CA ARG A 118 13.28 -3.12 -6.83
C ARG A 118 13.49 -1.78 -7.54
N TRP A 119 12.83 -1.62 -8.68
CA TRP A 119 12.67 -0.31 -9.29
C TRP A 119 11.95 0.63 -8.32
N ALA A 120 12.45 1.84 -8.17
CA ALA A 120 11.78 2.89 -7.41
C ALA A 120 11.16 3.92 -8.33
N GLY A 121 9.97 4.39 -7.97
CA GLY A 121 9.34 5.50 -8.65
C GLY A 121 10.01 6.82 -8.33
N ARG A 122 10.07 7.69 -9.35
CA ARG A 122 10.54 9.08 -9.24
C ARG A 122 9.50 10.02 -9.80
N LEU A 123 9.61 11.28 -9.47
CA LEU A 123 8.71 12.34 -9.91
C LEU A 123 7.24 12.00 -9.58
N VAL A 124 6.45 11.64 -10.58
CA VAL A 124 5.03 11.31 -10.40
C VAL A 124 4.80 10.03 -9.58
N GLN A 125 5.77 9.11 -9.53
CA GLN A 125 5.66 7.81 -8.85
C GLN A 125 4.43 7.03 -9.33
N VAL A 126 4.42 6.67 -10.60
CA VAL A 126 3.26 6.05 -11.29
C VAL A 126 2.75 4.77 -10.64
N GLN A 127 3.60 4.00 -9.95
CA GLN A 127 3.21 2.80 -9.21
C GLN A 127 2.35 3.07 -7.97
N ASN A 128 2.35 4.32 -7.46
CA ASN A 128 1.62 4.74 -6.26
C ASN A 128 0.39 5.60 -6.58
N LEU A 129 -0.11 5.55 -7.82
CA LEU A 129 -1.30 6.29 -8.20
C LEU A 129 -2.55 5.67 -7.55
N PRO A 130 -3.51 6.50 -7.10
CA PRO A 130 -4.76 6.02 -6.53
C PRO A 130 -5.52 5.11 -7.49
N ARG A 131 -6.33 4.21 -6.93
CA ARG A 131 -7.30 3.44 -7.72
C ARG A 131 -8.57 4.26 -7.91
N ASN A 132 -9.20 4.10 -9.05
CA ASN A 132 -10.55 4.58 -9.29
C ASN A 132 -11.58 3.53 -8.86
N TYR A 133 -12.73 3.98 -8.39
CA TYR A 133 -13.84 3.13 -7.94
C TYR A 133 -15.22 3.67 -8.37
N ILE A 134 -15.25 4.84 -9.04
CA ILE A 134 -16.49 5.36 -9.64
C ILE A 134 -16.79 4.66 -10.97
N ASN A 135 -18.07 4.39 -11.24
CA ASN A 135 -18.50 3.71 -12.45
C ASN A 135 -18.60 4.65 -13.67
N THR A 136 -18.71 5.96 -13.42
CA THR A 136 -18.84 7.02 -14.44
C THR A 136 -17.53 7.78 -14.62
N LEU A 137 -16.42 7.04 -14.74
CA LEU A 137 -15.08 7.61 -14.80
C LEU A 137 -14.88 8.55 -16.00
N ASP A 138 -15.45 8.18 -17.15
CA ASP A 138 -15.33 8.95 -18.39
C ASP A 138 -16.11 10.27 -18.30
N ASP A 139 -17.31 10.27 -17.72
CA ASP A 139 -18.11 11.47 -17.48
C ASP A 139 -17.39 12.43 -16.52
N ALA A 140 -16.88 11.88 -15.41
CA ALA A 140 -16.11 12.68 -14.45
C ALA A 140 -14.84 13.29 -15.07
N ARG A 141 -14.16 12.52 -15.92
CA ARG A 141 -12.98 12.98 -16.65
C ARG A 141 -13.32 14.10 -17.63
N ASP A 142 -14.43 13.98 -18.33
CA ASP A 142 -14.88 14.97 -19.30
C ASP A 142 -15.25 16.29 -18.61
N LEU A 143 -16.02 16.23 -17.52
CA LEU A 143 -16.32 17.38 -16.67
C LEU A 143 -15.04 18.06 -16.14
N ALA A 144 -14.12 17.28 -15.63
CA ALA A 144 -12.84 17.79 -15.11
C ALA A 144 -12.01 18.46 -16.21
N LYS A 145 -11.93 17.83 -17.39
CA LYS A 145 -11.18 18.37 -18.53
C LYS A 145 -11.73 19.69 -19.05
N HIS A 146 -13.04 19.86 -18.99
CA HIS A 146 -13.71 21.12 -19.38
C HIS A 146 -13.81 22.17 -18.26
N GLY A 147 -13.23 21.88 -17.08
CA GLY A 147 -13.22 22.82 -15.95
C GLY A 147 -14.58 23.00 -15.27
N ASN A 148 -15.48 22.02 -15.40
CA ASN A 148 -16.83 22.11 -14.84
C ASN A 148 -16.84 21.71 -13.36
N PHE A 149 -16.39 22.63 -12.49
CA PHE A 149 -16.37 22.42 -11.04
C PHE A 149 -17.78 22.17 -10.47
N GLU A 150 -18.78 22.97 -10.88
CA GLU A 150 -20.14 22.83 -10.35
C GLU A 150 -20.80 21.53 -10.78
N GLY A 151 -20.54 21.05 -12.00
CA GLY A 151 -20.99 19.74 -12.46
C GLY A 151 -20.36 18.59 -11.64
N LEU A 152 -19.05 18.65 -11.37
CA LEU A 152 -18.37 17.68 -10.51
C LEU A 152 -18.93 17.69 -9.09
N LYS A 153 -19.16 18.87 -8.52
CA LYS A 153 -19.73 19.03 -7.19
C LYS A 153 -21.15 18.50 -7.09
N LEU A 154 -21.98 18.80 -8.10
CA LEU A 154 -23.38 18.37 -8.13
C LEU A 154 -23.52 16.84 -8.23
N LEU A 155 -22.73 16.21 -9.11
CA LEU A 155 -22.84 14.78 -9.36
C LEU A 155 -22.12 13.90 -8.35
N TYR A 156 -21.00 14.39 -7.78
CA TYR A 156 -20.12 13.57 -6.96
C TYR A 156 -19.91 14.08 -5.52
N GLY A 157 -20.30 15.30 -5.24
CA GLY A 157 -20.18 15.93 -3.91
C GLY A 157 -18.75 16.25 -3.50
N ASN A 158 -17.87 15.27 -3.43
CA ASN A 158 -16.47 15.40 -2.98
C ASN A 158 -15.52 15.58 -4.18
N VAL A 159 -15.33 16.79 -4.64
CA VAL A 159 -14.50 17.12 -5.81
C VAL A 159 -13.04 16.65 -5.64
N PRO A 160 -12.31 16.93 -4.53
CA PRO A 160 -10.95 16.42 -4.36
C PRO A 160 -10.81 14.89 -4.46
N ASP A 161 -11.81 14.15 -4.01
CA ASP A 161 -11.81 12.69 -4.14
C ASP A 161 -11.94 12.26 -5.61
N ILE A 162 -12.82 12.88 -6.36
CA ILE A 162 -12.98 12.60 -7.79
C ILE A 162 -11.70 12.94 -8.56
N LEU A 163 -11.12 14.11 -8.34
CA LEU A 163 -9.85 14.48 -8.97
C LEU A 163 -8.74 13.46 -8.66
N SER A 164 -8.69 12.96 -7.42
CA SER A 164 -7.77 11.89 -7.03
C SER A 164 -7.97 10.61 -7.86
N GLN A 165 -9.21 10.22 -8.13
CA GLN A 165 -9.52 9.03 -8.92
C GLN A 165 -9.18 9.19 -10.40
N LEU A 166 -9.17 10.41 -10.93
CA LEU A 166 -8.87 10.71 -12.31
C LEU A 166 -7.35 10.73 -12.64
N VAL A 167 -6.45 10.67 -11.62
CA VAL A 167 -5.00 10.80 -11.84
C VAL A 167 -4.46 9.83 -12.89
N ARG A 168 -4.93 8.58 -12.90
CA ARG A 168 -4.50 7.57 -13.89
C ARG A 168 -4.94 7.92 -15.30
N THR A 169 -6.08 8.56 -15.47
CA THR A 169 -6.64 8.92 -16.76
C THR A 169 -5.91 10.09 -17.43
N ALA A 170 -5.04 10.79 -16.68
CA ALA A 170 -4.16 11.81 -17.24
C ALA A 170 -3.06 11.20 -18.13
N PHE A 171 -2.74 9.92 -17.96
CA PHE A 171 -1.81 9.25 -18.87
C PHE A 171 -2.56 8.76 -20.10
N ILE A 172 -2.14 9.27 -21.26
CA ILE A 172 -2.71 8.93 -22.55
C ILE A 172 -1.67 8.29 -23.47
N THR A 173 -2.12 7.48 -24.41
CA THR A 173 -1.27 6.93 -25.47
C THR A 173 -1.35 7.78 -26.73
N SER A 174 -0.29 7.79 -27.51
CA SER A 174 -0.30 8.31 -28.88
C SER A 174 -0.88 7.30 -29.89
N LYS A 175 -1.19 6.11 -29.40
CA LYS A 175 -1.85 5.00 -30.10
C LYS A 175 -3.11 4.63 -29.36
N ASP A 176 -3.91 3.73 -29.89
CA ASP A 176 -5.29 3.53 -29.42
C ASP A 176 -5.44 2.86 -28.04
N LYS A 177 -4.41 2.22 -27.48
CA LYS A 177 -4.54 1.46 -26.22
C LYS A 177 -3.23 1.27 -25.45
N PHE A 178 -3.37 1.01 -24.16
CA PHE A 178 -2.33 0.47 -23.30
C PHE A 178 -2.45 -1.06 -23.24
N ILE A 179 -1.31 -1.73 -23.23
CA ILE A 179 -1.22 -3.14 -22.88
C ILE A 179 -0.76 -3.20 -21.42
N ILE A 180 -1.60 -3.75 -20.54
CA ILE A 180 -1.36 -3.81 -19.11
C ILE A 180 -1.23 -5.27 -18.70
N SER A 181 -0.09 -5.60 -18.06
CA SER A 181 0.20 -6.95 -17.58
C SER A 181 0.91 -6.88 -16.23
N ASP A 182 0.57 -7.79 -15.33
CA ASP A 182 1.18 -7.91 -14.01
C ASP A 182 1.31 -9.39 -13.61
N PHE A 183 2.31 -9.71 -12.80
CA PHE A 183 2.47 -11.04 -12.24
C PHE A 183 1.49 -11.26 -11.08
N SER A 184 0.60 -12.23 -11.23
CA SER A 184 -0.34 -12.58 -10.17
C SER A 184 0.39 -13.21 -8.98
N ALA A 185 0.29 -12.57 -7.80
CA ALA A 185 0.83 -13.06 -6.52
C ALA A 185 2.30 -13.48 -6.59
N ILE A 186 3.16 -12.71 -7.29
CA ILE A 186 4.55 -13.09 -7.57
C ILE A 186 5.35 -13.42 -6.30
N GLU A 187 5.12 -12.71 -5.21
CA GLU A 187 5.84 -12.90 -3.96
C GLU A 187 5.49 -14.25 -3.33
N ALA A 188 4.20 -14.64 -3.34
CA ALA A 188 3.77 -15.94 -2.84
C ALA A 188 4.31 -17.10 -3.72
N ARG A 189 4.43 -16.89 -5.03
CA ARG A 189 5.05 -17.86 -5.95
C ARG A 189 6.53 -18.05 -5.64
N VAL A 190 7.27 -16.94 -5.51
CA VAL A 190 8.72 -16.98 -5.30
C VAL A 190 9.08 -17.60 -3.95
N ILE A 191 8.37 -17.25 -2.86
CA ILE A 191 8.66 -17.83 -1.55
C ILE A 191 8.33 -19.32 -1.51
N ALA A 192 7.23 -19.75 -2.12
CA ALA A 192 6.86 -21.17 -2.20
C ALA A 192 7.87 -21.97 -3.03
N TRP A 193 8.29 -21.44 -4.18
CA TRP A 193 9.32 -22.08 -5.01
C TRP A 193 10.66 -22.19 -4.26
N LEU A 194 11.11 -21.09 -3.63
CA LEU A 194 12.37 -21.07 -2.89
C LEU A 194 12.37 -22.02 -1.68
N ALA A 195 11.23 -22.15 -1.00
CA ALA A 195 11.06 -23.02 0.16
C ALA A 195 10.78 -24.49 -0.21
N GLY A 196 10.40 -24.79 -1.45
CA GLY A 196 9.89 -26.10 -1.85
C GLY A 196 8.52 -26.40 -1.25
N GLU A 197 7.62 -25.40 -1.15
CA GLU A 197 6.25 -25.60 -0.66
C GLU A 197 5.37 -26.09 -1.80
N GLU A 198 5.35 -27.41 -1.98
CA GLU A 198 4.81 -28.08 -3.18
C GLU A 198 3.32 -27.80 -3.40
N TRP A 199 2.49 -27.83 -2.35
CA TRP A 199 1.06 -27.62 -2.51
C TRP A 199 0.74 -26.20 -3.04
N VAL A 200 1.53 -25.19 -2.65
CA VAL A 200 1.39 -23.82 -3.16
C VAL A 200 1.81 -23.75 -4.62
N ASN A 201 2.92 -24.42 -4.98
CA ASN A 201 3.41 -24.48 -6.35
C ASN A 201 2.39 -25.16 -7.27
N GLU A 202 1.77 -26.26 -6.80
CA GLU A 202 0.71 -26.97 -7.53
C GLU A 202 -0.53 -26.11 -7.74
N VAL A 203 -0.97 -25.36 -6.71
CA VAL A 203 -2.07 -24.38 -6.85
C VAL A 203 -1.79 -23.39 -7.97
N PHE A 204 -0.56 -22.86 -8.03
CA PHE A 204 -0.18 -21.92 -9.07
C PHE A 204 0.01 -22.56 -10.45
N ALA A 205 0.40 -23.81 -10.51
CA ALA A 205 0.52 -24.56 -11.76
C ALA A 205 -0.85 -24.93 -12.37
N THR A 206 -1.88 -25.03 -11.55
CA THR A 206 -3.22 -25.46 -11.96
C THR A 206 -4.20 -24.28 -12.11
N HIS A 207 -4.84 -23.85 -11.04
CA HIS A 207 -5.93 -22.88 -11.10
C HIS A 207 -5.60 -21.50 -10.54
N GLY A 208 -4.47 -21.33 -9.85
CA GLY A 208 -3.98 -20.04 -9.32
C GLY A 208 -4.81 -19.39 -8.20
N LYS A 209 -5.83 -20.07 -7.66
CA LYS A 209 -6.72 -19.54 -6.61
C LYS A 209 -6.07 -19.67 -5.23
N ILE A 210 -4.95 -18.99 -5.02
CA ILE A 210 -4.16 -19.13 -3.81
C ILE A 210 -4.91 -18.74 -2.53
N TYR A 211 -5.77 -17.74 -2.55
CA TYR A 211 -6.50 -17.30 -1.36
C TYR A 211 -7.55 -18.31 -0.91
N GLU A 212 -8.27 -18.88 -1.87
CA GLU A 212 -9.23 -19.95 -1.63
C GLU A 212 -8.51 -21.23 -1.17
N ALA A 213 -7.40 -21.58 -1.79
CA ALA A 213 -6.60 -22.73 -1.43
C ALA A 213 -5.99 -22.58 -0.02
N THR A 214 -5.45 -21.39 0.31
CA THR A 214 -4.94 -21.10 1.66
C THR A 214 -6.06 -21.23 2.70
N ALA A 215 -7.25 -20.68 2.43
CA ALA A 215 -8.39 -20.84 3.32
C ALA A 215 -8.82 -22.31 3.46
N SER A 216 -8.83 -23.08 2.36
CA SER A 216 -9.11 -24.50 2.35
C SER A 216 -8.16 -25.28 3.27
N GLN A 217 -6.86 -25.02 3.16
CA GLN A 217 -5.84 -25.66 4.00
C GLN A 217 -5.95 -25.26 5.48
N MET A 218 -6.18 -23.98 5.76
CA MET A 218 -6.27 -23.48 7.13
C MET A 218 -7.50 -23.97 7.87
N PHE A 219 -8.65 -24.02 7.20
CA PHE A 219 -9.94 -24.32 7.84
C PHE A 219 -10.49 -25.72 7.51
N ASN A 220 -9.73 -26.52 6.76
CA ASN A 220 -10.14 -27.86 6.32
C ASN A 220 -11.53 -27.85 5.63
N VAL A 221 -11.76 -26.86 4.78
CA VAL A 221 -12.98 -26.69 3.97
C VAL A 221 -12.64 -26.94 2.51
N PRO A 222 -13.37 -27.80 1.79
CA PRO A 222 -13.11 -28.03 0.37
C PRO A 222 -13.12 -26.74 -0.45
N ILE A 223 -12.14 -26.56 -1.34
CA ILE A 223 -11.95 -25.32 -2.10
C ILE A 223 -13.15 -24.97 -3.00
N ASP A 224 -13.87 -25.99 -3.46
CA ASP A 224 -15.10 -25.82 -4.27
C ASP A 224 -16.26 -25.21 -3.49
N LYS A 225 -16.26 -25.26 -2.16
CA LYS A 225 -17.20 -24.57 -1.30
C LYS A 225 -16.82 -23.09 -1.08
N ILE A 226 -15.55 -22.72 -1.21
CA ILE A 226 -15.06 -21.35 -1.01
C ILE A 226 -15.24 -20.56 -2.31
N LYS A 227 -16.46 -20.43 -2.79
CA LYS A 227 -16.84 -19.71 -4.00
C LYS A 227 -17.96 -18.71 -3.75
N LYS A 228 -18.02 -17.67 -4.60
CA LYS A 228 -19.03 -16.63 -4.53
C LYS A 228 -20.44 -17.24 -4.56
N GLY A 229 -21.25 -16.86 -3.59
CA GLY A 229 -22.62 -17.39 -3.39
C GLY A 229 -22.76 -18.40 -2.27
N ASN A 230 -21.67 -18.97 -1.77
CA ASN A 230 -21.67 -19.87 -0.62
C ASN A 230 -21.33 -19.12 0.69
N PRO A 231 -21.79 -19.56 1.86
CA PRO A 231 -21.43 -18.99 3.15
C PRO A 231 -19.93 -19.02 3.42
N GLU A 232 -19.25 -20.09 3.00
CA GLU A 232 -17.82 -20.31 3.18
C GLU A 232 -16.95 -19.34 2.37
N TYR A 233 -17.54 -18.57 1.43
CA TYR A 233 -16.78 -17.57 0.66
C TYR A 233 -16.13 -16.50 1.53
N SER A 234 -16.68 -16.23 2.71
CA SER A 234 -16.09 -15.32 3.70
C SER A 234 -14.68 -15.75 4.12
N LEU A 235 -14.39 -17.06 4.15
CA LEU A 235 -13.07 -17.62 4.47
C LEU A 235 -11.99 -17.19 3.48
N ARG A 236 -12.36 -16.93 2.22
CA ARG A 236 -11.42 -16.41 1.20
C ARG A 236 -10.72 -15.13 1.65
N GLN A 237 -11.43 -14.24 2.34
CA GLN A 237 -10.82 -13.00 2.81
C GLN A 237 -9.79 -13.26 3.92
N ARG A 238 -10.07 -14.22 4.82
CA ARG A 238 -9.10 -14.69 5.83
C ARG A 238 -7.87 -15.31 5.16
N GLY A 239 -8.06 -16.17 4.17
CA GLY A 239 -6.96 -16.74 3.36
C GLY A 239 -6.14 -15.69 2.63
N LYS A 240 -6.78 -14.64 2.09
CA LYS A 240 -6.09 -13.50 1.45
C LYS A 240 -5.20 -12.75 2.43
N VAL A 241 -5.73 -12.37 3.58
CA VAL A 241 -4.98 -11.62 4.60
C VAL A 241 -3.82 -12.47 5.13
N ALA A 242 -4.05 -13.76 5.42
CA ALA A 242 -3.01 -14.68 5.85
C ALA A 242 -1.87 -14.80 4.81
N THR A 243 -2.21 -15.02 3.54
CA THR A 243 -1.22 -15.13 2.46
C THR A 243 -0.36 -13.85 2.32
N LEU A 244 -0.97 -12.68 2.43
CA LEU A 244 -0.27 -11.40 2.24
C LEU A 244 0.55 -10.97 3.47
N ALA A 245 0.06 -11.28 4.68
CA ALA A 245 0.69 -10.84 5.93
C ALA A 245 1.77 -11.81 6.43
N LEU A 246 1.51 -13.12 6.32
CA LEU A 246 2.33 -14.13 7.00
C LEU A 246 3.50 -14.66 6.16
N GLY A 247 3.48 -14.48 4.84
CA GLY A 247 4.55 -14.95 3.93
C GLY A 247 5.96 -14.42 4.24
N TYR A 248 6.06 -13.32 4.96
CA TYR A 248 7.32 -12.67 5.37
C TYR A 248 7.63 -12.83 6.86
N GLN A 249 7.32 -13.95 7.45
CA GLN A 249 7.48 -14.19 8.88
C GLN A 249 6.63 -13.25 9.75
N GLY A 250 5.57 -12.67 9.18
CA GLY A 250 4.65 -11.81 9.91
C GLY A 250 3.96 -12.53 11.07
N GLY A 251 3.50 -11.74 12.03
CA GLY A 251 2.69 -12.17 13.16
C GLY A 251 1.33 -11.47 13.17
N GLU A 252 0.71 -11.41 14.33
CA GLU A 252 -0.60 -10.76 14.53
C GLU A 252 -0.59 -9.28 14.14
N SER A 253 0.47 -8.54 14.47
CA SER A 253 0.62 -7.14 14.06
C SER A 253 0.63 -6.96 12.53
N ALA A 254 1.16 -7.92 11.77
CA ALA A 254 1.10 -7.88 10.32
C ALA A 254 -0.30 -8.16 9.78
N LEU A 255 -1.08 -9.03 10.43
CA LEU A 255 -2.49 -9.27 10.12
C LEU A 255 -3.32 -8.00 10.37
N ILE A 256 -3.11 -7.33 11.50
CA ILE A 256 -3.77 -6.07 11.85
C ILE A 256 -3.42 -4.98 10.82
N ALA A 257 -2.14 -4.83 10.46
CA ALA A 257 -1.70 -3.88 9.44
C ALA A 257 -2.33 -4.14 8.06
N MET A 258 -2.76 -5.36 7.78
CA MET A 258 -3.53 -5.73 6.57
C MET A 258 -5.06 -5.57 6.74
N GLY A 259 -5.52 -5.01 7.86
CA GLY A 259 -6.92 -4.69 8.12
C GLY A 259 -7.73 -5.85 8.71
N ALA A 260 -7.09 -6.81 9.36
CA ALA A 260 -7.78 -7.93 10.00
C ALA A 260 -8.70 -7.47 11.17
N ASP A 261 -8.29 -6.44 11.88
CA ASP A 261 -9.08 -5.75 12.91
C ASP A 261 -10.39 -5.16 12.36
N ARG A 262 -10.31 -4.52 11.19
CA ARG A 262 -11.48 -3.95 10.48
C ARG A 262 -12.46 -5.00 9.96
N MET A 263 -12.04 -6.27 9.93
CA MET A 263 -12.89 -7.41 9.61
C MET A 263 -13.58 -7.99 10.86
N GLY A 264 -13.39 -7.37 12.04
CA GLY A 264 -13.95 -7.82 13.30
C GLY A 264 -13.29 -9.06 13.87
N LEU A 265 -12.05 -9.39 13.47
CA LEU A 265 -11.31 -10.53 14.00
C LEU A 265 -10.75 -10.23 15.39
N THR A 266 -10.97 -11.14 16.33
CA THR A 266 -10.42 -11.05 17.69
C THR A 266 -8.93 -11.44 17.73
N SER A 267 -8.22 -11.06 18.80
CA SER A 267 -6.82 -11.46 19.00
C SER A 267 -6.62 -12.98 19.01
N GLU A 268 -7.59 -13.72 19.52
CA GLU A 268 -7.56 -15.18 19.51
C GLU A 268 -7.68 -15.73 18.10
N GLU A 269 -8.58 -15.18 17.28
CA GLU A 269 -8.71 -15.55 15.87
C GLU A 269 -7.47 -15.19 15.05
N LEU A 270 -6.81 -14.07 15.34
CA LEU A 270 -5.54 -13.68 14.69
C LEU A 270 -4.43 -14.68 15.03
N THR A 271 -4.36 -15.13 16.29
CA THR A 271 -3.42 -16.15 16.72
C THR A 271 -3.70 -17.49 16.04
N ASP A 272 -4.96 -17.92 15.98
CA ASP A 272 -5.37 -19.17 15.29
C ASP A 272 -5.04 -19.12 13.79
N ILE A 273 -5.33 -18.03 13.10
CA ILE A 273 -4.96 -17.81 11.69
C ILE A 273 -3.44 -17.96 11.50
N LYS A 274 -2.63 -17.33 12.35
CA LYS A 274 -1.17 -17.42 12.31
C LYS A 274 -0.69 -18.85 12.47
N VAL A 275 -1.21 -19.58 13.44
CA VAL A 275 -0.82 -20.98 13.72
C VAL A 275 -1.19 -21.88 12.55
N ARG A 276 -2.45 -21.85 12.11
CA ARG A 276 -2.92 -22.67 10.98
C ARG A 276 -2.18 -22.39 9.68
N TRP A 277 -1.88 -21.13 9.40
CA TRP A 277 -1.11 -20.78 8.20
C TRP A 277 0.31 -21.36 8.27
N ARG A 278 0.98 -21.27 9.42
CA ARG A 278 2.33 -21.82 9.60
C ARG A 278 2.34 -23.35 9.53
N GLU A 279 1.32 -24.01 10.04
CA GLU A 279 1.15 -25.46 9.93
C GLU A 279 0.91 -25.89 8.48
N ALA A 280 0.16 -25.12 7.71
CA ALA A 280 -0.06 -25.38 6.29
C ALA A 280 1.19 -25.13 5.43
N ASN A 281 2.10 -24.24 5.87
CA ASN A 281 3.26 -23.77 5.11
C ASN A 281 4.60 -24.11 5.81
N LYS A 282 4.77 -25.38 6.19
CA LYS A 282 5.91 -25.83 7.01
C LYS A 282 7.26 -25.58 6.37
N ASN A 283 7.37 -25.70 5.06
CA ASN A 283 8.62 -25.50 4.33
C ASN A 283 9.02 -24.03 4.29
N ILE A 284 8.04 -23.14 4.13
CA ILE A 284 8.27 -21.69 4.21
C ILE A 284 8.75 -21.30 5.62
N VAL A 285 8.08 -21.82 6.65
CA VAL A 285 8.49 -21.60 8.05
C VAL A 285 9.91 -22.10 8.32
N ARG A 286 10.23 -23.31 7.84
CA ARG A 286 11.58 -23.87 7.94
C ARG A 286 12.62 -23.02 7.24
N LEU A 287 12.30 -22.50 6.05
CA LEU A 287 13.19 -21.62 5.31
C LEU A 287 13.55 -20.36 6.11
N TRP A 288 12.59 -19.71 6.78
CA TRP A 288 12.87 -18.50 7.57
C TRP A 288 13.88 -18.76 8.68
N TYR A 289 13.66 -19.82 9.47
CA TYR A 289 14.57 -20.16 10.56
C TYR A 289 15.93 -20.61 10.06
N ALA A 290 15.97 -21.44 9.01
CA ALA A 290 17.24 -21.88 8.41
C ALA A 290 18.08 -20.72 7.89
N VAL A 291 17.46 -19.68 7.29
CA VAL A 291 18.16 -18.47 6.84
C VAL A 291 18.67 -17.68 8.04
N GLY A 292 17.87 -17.53 9.10
CA GLY A 292 18.31 -16.86 10.35
C GLY A 292 19.51 -17.56 10.98
N ASP A 293 19.44 -18.88 11.14
CA ASP A 293 20.54 -19.67 11.69
C ASP A 293 21.80 -19.58 10.81
N ALA A 294 21.65 -19.65 9.50
CA ALA A 294 22.76 -19.53 8.57
C ALA A 294 23.46 -18.17 8.65
N VAL A 295 22.71 -17.08 8.84
CA VAL A 295 23.28 -15.75 9.08
C VAL A 295 24.07 -15.73 10.38
N ILE A 296 23.54 -16.29 11.47
CA ILE A 296 24.24 -16.37 12.77
C ILE A 296 25.53 -17.19 12.63
N GLN A 297 25.48 -18.33 11.94
CA GLN A 297 26.68 -19.18 11.71
C GLN A 297 27.74 -18.45 10.89
N ALA A 298 27.36 -17.74 9.82
CA ALA A 298 28.26 -16.94 9.02
C ALA A 298 28.90 -15.81 9.85
N MET A 299 28.13 -15.18 10.75
CA MET A 299 28.62 -14.14 11.66
C MET A 299 29.62 -14.68 12.67
N ASN A 300 29.44 -15.91 13.15
CA ASN A 300 30.35 -16.59 14.08
C ASN A 300 31.63 -17.12 13.42
N GLY A 301 31.85 -16.87 12.13
CA GLY A 301 33.04 -17.28 11.41
C GLY A 301 33.02 -18.72 10.91
N ASN A 302 31.86 -19.39 10.88
CA ASN A 302 31.70 -20.76 10.41
C ASN A 302 31.68 -20.89 8.88
N GLY A 303 32.25 -19.91 8.17
CA GLY A 303 32.38 -19.93 6.72
C GLY A 303 31.06 -19.63 5.97
N THR A 304 31.04 -20.02 4.71
CA THR A 304 29.86 -19.87 3.85
C THR A 304 28.79 -20.89 4.21
N GLN A 305 27.56 -20.39 4.39
CA GLN A 305 26.39 -21.22 4.67
C GLN A 305 25.49 -21.32 3.46
N PHE A 306 24.82 -22.45 3.31
CA PHE A 306 23.89 -22.71 2.19
C PHE A 306 22.51 -23.06 2.75
N VAL A 307 21.48 -22.38 2.25
CA VAL A 307 20.08 -22.66 2.57
C VAL A 307 19.31 -22.72 1.26
N GLN A 308 18.90 -23.93 0.85
CA GLN A 308 18.35 -24.16 -0.49
C GLN A 308 19.32 -23.61 -1.55
N SER A 309 18.88 -22.72 -2.41
CA SER A 309 19.70 -22.07 -3.43
C SER A 309 20.32 -20.72 -3.00
N LEU A 310 20.26 -20.41 -1.72
CA LEU A 310 20.87 -19.20 -1.15
C LEU A 310 22.28 -19.54 -0.64
N GLU A 311 23.24 -18.64 -0.91
CA GLU A 311 24.58 -18.66 -0.35
C GLU A 311 24.74 -17.45 0.57
N ILE A 312 25.06 -17.68 1.84
CA ILE A 312 25.16 -16.67 2.89
C ILE A 312 26.57 -16.67 3.45
N ARG A 313 27.24 -15.55 3.45
CA ARG A 313 28.60 -15.42 3.96
C ARG A 313 28.90 -14.04 4.53
N ARG A 314 29.87 -13.99 5.42
CA ARG A 314 30.49 -12.75 5.89
C ARG A 314 31.62 -12.38 4.94
N GLU A 315 31.63 -11.15 4.45
CA GLU A 315 32.63 -10.63 3.53
C GLU A 315 33.24 -9.35 4.08
N TRP A 316 34.54 -9.17 3.87
CA TRP A 316 35.25 -7.96 4.19
C TRP A 316 35.65 -7.24 2.91
N ASP A 317 35.26 -6.00 2.76
CA ASP A 317 35.72 -5.15 1.67
C ASP A 317 36.98 -4.37 2.09
N MET A 318 38.13 -4.75 1.53
CA MET A 318 39.42 -4.15 1.85
C MET A 318 39.51 -2.70 1.39
N MET A 319 38.83 -2.33 0.31
CA MET A 319 38.89 -1.00 -0.29
C MET A 319 38.19 0.05 0.59
N TYR A 320 37.06 -0.33 1.18
CA TYR A 320 36.24 0.56 2.00
C TYR A 320 36.34 0.26 3.49
N GLY A 321 37.08 -0.78 3.89
CA GLY A 321 37.19 -1.20 5.31
C GLY A 321 35.82 -1.59 5.90
N LEU A 322 34.95 -2.20 5.10
CA LEU A 322 33.59 -2.51 5.49
C LEU A 322 33.35 -4.01 5.59
N ASP A 323 32.67 -4.39 6.67
CA ASP A 323 32.21 -5.73 6.95
C ASP A 323 30.75 -5.89 6.52
N PHE A 324 30.44 -7.00 5.86
CA PHE A 324 29.12 -7.30 5.33
C PHE A 324 28.69 -8.74 5.61
N ILE A 325 27.38 -8.94 5.80
CA ILE A 325 26.76 -10.21 5.42
C ILE A 325 26.24 -10.06 3.99
N SER A 326 26.60 -10.98 3.11
CA SER A 326 26.03 -11.09 1.77
C SER A 326 25.13 -12.31 1.68
N VAL A 327 24.00 -12.14 0.99
CA VAL A 327 23.09 -13.22 0.61
C VAL A 327 23.00 -13.26 -0.91
N LYS A 328 23.60 -14.29 -1.50
CA LYS A 328 23.52 -14.51 -2.95
C LYS A 328 22.25 -15.25 -3.30
N LEU A 329 21.49 -14.66 -4.16
CA LEU A 329 20.21 -15.15 -4.65
C LEU A 329 20.40 -16.12 -5.83
N PRO A 330 19.39 -16.95 -6.18
CA PRO A 330 19.44 -17.86 -7.35
C PRO A 330 19.79 -17.16 -8.66
N SER A 331 19.46 -15.87 -8.80
CA SER A 331 19.83 -15.04 -9.95
C SER A 331 21.31 -14.68 -10.05
N GLY A 332 22.12 -15.04 -9.04
CA GLY A 332 23.51 -14.63 -8.89
C GLY A 332 23.69 -13.24 -8.25
N ARG A 333 22.62 -12.45 -8.12
CA ARG A 333 22.65 -11.16 -7.44
C ARG A 333 22.84 -11.33 -5.95
N LYS A 334 23.60 -10.43 -5.31
CA LYS A 334 23.78 -10.42 -3.86
C LYS A 334 23.01 -9.29 -3.21
N LEU A 335 22.45 -9.58 -2.03
CA LEU A 335 21.99 -8.59 -1.06
C LEU A 335 23.12 -8.37 -0.05
N TYR A 336 23.39 -7.12 0.31
CA TYR A 336 24.46 -6.75 1.22
C TYR A 336 23.90 -6.05 2.46
N TYR A 337 24.35 -6.51 3.62
CA TYR A 337 23.98 -5.98 4.94
C TYR A 337 25.25 -5.47 5.63
N PRO A 338 25.53 -4.15 5.56
CA PRO A 338 26.78 -3.58 6.07
C PRO A 338 26.78 -3.50 7.60
N LYS A 339 27.97 -3.63 8.17
CA LYS A 339 28.25 -3.52 9.62
C LYS A 339 27.34 -4.43 10.47
N PRO A 340 27.28 -5.73 10.15
CA PRO A 340 26.46 -6.65 10.89
C PRO A 340 27.01 -6.85 12.31
N PHE A 341 26.10 -6.99 13.30
CA PHE A 341 26.48 -7.34 14.66
C PHE A 341 25.43 -8.26 15.29
N LEU A 342 25.88 -9.14 16.18
CA LEU A 342 25.00 -9.97 16.98
C LEU A 342 24.66 -9.25 18.28
N LYS A 343 23.38 -9.22 18.62
CA LYS A 343 22.86 -8.71 19.90
C LYS A 343 22.22 -9.88 20.64
N GLN A 344 22.60 -10.08 21.90
CA GLN A 344 21.86 -10.96 22.79
C GLN A 344 20.53 -10.31 23.14
N ASN A 345 19.44 -11.06 23.00
CA ASN A 345 18.09 -10.63 23.41
C ASN A 345 17.85 -10.95 24.88
#